data_f6daee61818a1c2edf170e743824dbe3
#
_entry.id   f6daee61818a1c2edf170e743824dbe3
#
_cell.length_a   1.000
_cell.length_b   1.000
_cell.length_c   1.000
_cell.angle_alpha   90.00
_cell.angle_beta   90.00
_cell.angle_gamma   90.00
#
_symmetry.space_group_name_H-M   'P 1'
#
loop_
_entity.id
_entity.type
_entity.pdbx_description
1 polymer ?
#
loop_
_entity_poly.entity_id
_entity_poly.type
_entity_poly.pdbx_seq_one_letter_code
_entity_poly.pdbx_strand_id
1 'polypeptide(L)'
;MKYLIRLLFLMLTFFSCKENTEQANLKKENAGSSIFLLDSKWQNQNGEELYLRDLKGKNLVFVMIFTSCRTACPILVADMKKIHAKIEKNKLEDTSLVLISIDPTNDTPEVLKKFSAERNMDNSPWIFLRSDEDATREFANVLAVKYKKISPVEFSHSNIISVFDRNGLLVSQEEGSGINSDAVAETVNQLK
;
A
#
# COMPACT_ATOMS: atom_id res chain seq x y z
N MET A 1 55.93 12.67 23.71
CA MET A 1 55.38 12.40 22.38
C MET A 1 54.47 11.17 22.29
N LYS A 2 54.58 10.18 23.15
CA LYS A 2 53.70 8.95 23.14
C LYS A 2 52.32 9.14 23.78
N TYR A 3 52.09 10.15 24.60
CA TYR A 3 50.80 10.42 25.24
C TYR A 3 49.87 11.31 24.41
N LEU A 4 50.39 12.13 23.47
CA LEU A 4 49.60 12.98 22.58
C LEU A 4 48.86 12.16 21.52
N ILE A 5 49.46 11.06 21.07
CA ILE A 5 48.86 10.16 20.05
C ILE A 5 47.73 9.33 20.62
N ARG A 6 47.78 8.99 21.92
CA ARG A 6 46.69 8.23 22.60
C ARG A 6 45.47 9.09 22.89
N LEU A 7 45.62 10.39 23.07
CA LEU A 7 44.50 11.31 23.26
C LEU A 7 43.71 11.60 22.02
N LEU A 8 44.41 11.57 20.83
CA LEU A 8 43.75 11.81 19.52
C LEU A 8 42.95 10.63 19.03
N PHE A 9 43.25 9.40 19.51
CA PHE A 9 42.51 8.19 19.10
C PHE A 9 41.23 7.97 19.90
N LEU A 10 41.04 8.66 21.04
CA LEU A 10 39.85 8.53 21.90
C LEU A 10 38.72 9.49 21.50
N MET A 11 38.98 10.46 20.59
CA MET A 11 37.96 11.44 20.15
C MET A 11 37.22 11.07 18.86
N LEU A 12 37.53 9.92 18.26
CA LEU A 12 36.96 9.50 16.96
C LEU A 12 35.78 8.51 17.05
N THR A 13 35.29 8.18 18.28
CA THR A 13 34.23 7.16 18.44
C THR A 13 32.84 7.71 18.71
N PHE A 14 32.60 9.03 18.65
CA PHE A 14 31.29 9.61 18.94
C PHE A 14 30.50 10.12 17.72
N PHE A 15 30.89 9.76 16.49
CA PHE A 15 30.17 10.18 15.29
C PHE A 15 29.53 9.01 14.56
N SER A 16 28.76 8.19 15.26
CA SER A 16 27.90 7.21 14.60
C SER A 16 26.69 6.94 15.50
N CYS A 17 25.57 7.49 15.13
CA CYS A 17 24.19 7.11 15.40
C CYS A 17 23.27 8.33 15.52
N LYS A 18 23.03 9.05 14.43
CA LYS A 18 21.94 10.02 14.36
C LYS A 18 20.98 9.84 13.18
N GLU A 19 21.32 9.02 12.19
CA GLU A 19 20.46 8.84 11.00
C GLU A 19 19.32 7.84 11.18
N ASN A 20 19.46 6.86 12.08
CA ASN A 20 18.41 5.83 12.25
C ASN A 20 17.22 6.25 13.12
N THR A 21 17.36 7.32 13.91
CA THR A 21 16.29 7.72 14.85
C THR A 21 15.22 8.57 14.17
N GLU A 22 15.59 9.35 13.18
CA GLU A 22 14.65 10.22 12.47
C GLU A 22 13.76 9.42 11.49
N GLN A 23 14.34 8.44 10.78
CA GLN A 23 13.57 7.52 9.94
C GLN A 23 12.68 6.57 10.75
N ALA A 24 13.12 6.14 11.94
CA ALA A 24 12.31 5.33 12.85
C ALA A 24 11.16 6.14 13.47
N ASN A 25 11.36 7.42 13.75
CA ASN A 25 10.32 8.31 14.27
C ASN A 25 9.29 8.68 13.20
N LEU A 26 9.70 8.95 11.96
CA LEU A 26 8.79 9.19 10.83
C LEU A 26 7.93 7.93 10.54
N LYS A 27 8.53 6.73 10.64
CA LYS A 27 7.80 5.47 10.49
C LYS A 27 6.80 5.24 11.63
N LYS A 28 7.11 5.70 12.85
CA LYS A 28 6.25 5.59 14.03
C LYS A 28 5.15 6.65 14.07
N GLU A 29 5.41 7.83 13.53
CA GLU A 29 4.44 8.92 13.45
C GLU A 29 3.38 8.66 12.36
N ASN A 30 3.78 8.08 11.23
CA ASN A 30 2.85 7.64 10.18
C ASN A 30 2.06 6.37 10.53
N ALA A 31 2.58 5.51 11.41
CA ALA A 31 1.86 4.31 11.87
C ALA A 31 0.69 4.60 12.82
N GLY A 32 0.54 5.86 13.27
CA GLY A 32 -0.49 6.27 14.22
C GLY A 32 -1.66 7.05 13.63
N SER A 33 -1.60 7.42 12.35
CA SER A 33 -2.66 8.23 11.72
C SER A 33 -3.57 7.36 10.85
N SER A 34 -4.88 7.50 11.06
CA SER A 34 -5.87 6.79 10.25
C SER A 34 -5.89 7.31 8.81
N ILE A 35 -5.91 6.43 7.81
CA ILE A 35 -6.11 6.79 6.40
C ILE A 35 -7.46 7.45 6.14
N PHE A 36 -8.41 7.34 7.06
CA PHE A 36 -9.72 7.98 6.97
C PHE A 36 -9.68 9.49 7.23
N LEU A 37 -8.54 10.03 7.66
CA LEU A 37 -8.30 11.47 7.78
C LEU A 37 -7.93 12.14 6.45
N LEU A 38 -7.63 11.34 5.43
CA LEU A 38 -7.38 11.85 4.09
C LEU A 38 -8.69 12.32 3.45
N ASP A 39 -8.70 13.57 2.99
CA ASP A 39 -9.88 14.19 2.36
C ASP A 39 -9.90 14.04 0.84
N SER A 40 -8.99 13.25 0.30
CA SER A 40 -8.90 12.99 -1.13
C SER A 40 -10.14 12.23 -1.62
N LYS A 41 -10.70 12.69 -2.74
CA LYS A 41 -11.84 12.06 -3.40
C LYS A 41 -11.36 10.98 -4.36
N TRP A 42 -12.00 9.83 -4.31
CA TRP A 42 -11.71 8.66 -5.14
C TRP A 42 -12.90 8.32 -6.01
N GLN A 43 -12.65 7.60 -7.10
CA GLN A 43 -13.67 7.05 -7.98
C GLN A 43 -13.45 5.55 -8.13
N ASN A 44 -14.50 4.75 -7.96
CA ASN A 44 -14.39 3.31 -8.10
C ASN A 44 -14.56 2.85 -9.56
N GLN A 45 -14.44 1.55 -9.80
CA GLN A 45 -14.58 0.93 -11.13
C GLN A 45 -15.98 1.07 -11.75
N ASN A 46 -16.99 1.49 -10.98
CA ASN A 46 -18.34 1.77 -11.48
C ASN A 46 -18.58 3.26 -11.76
N GLY A 47 -17.55 4.11 -11.55
CA GLY A 47 -17.67 5.55 -11.70
C GLY A 47 -18.27 6.26 -10.48
N GLU A 48 -18.50 5.55 -9.38
CA GLU A 48 -19.04 6.13 -8.14
C GLU A 48 -17.94 6.84 -7.37
N GLU A 49 -18.23 8.06 -6.90
CA GLU A 49 -17.34 8.85 -6.07
C GLU A 49 -17.44 8.42 -4.61
N LEU A 50 -16.30 8.35 -3.93
CA LEU A 50 -16.20 8.03 -2.51
C LEU A 50 -14.97 8.66 -1.88
N TYR A 51 -14.96 8.69 -0.55
CA TYR A 51 -13.78 8.98 0.26
C TYR A 51 -13.28 7.69 0.92
N LEU A 52 -12.01 7.62 1.31
CA LEU A 52 -11.51 6.45 2.03
C LEU A 52 -12.27 6.19 3.34
N ARG A 53 -12.77 7.25 4.00
CA ARG A 53 -13.62 7.13 5.20
C ARG A 53 -14.93 6.40 4.98
N ASP A 54 -15.41 6.30 3.74
CA ASP A 54 -16.63 5.56 3.42
C ASP A 54 -16.40 4.04 3.48
N LEU A 55 -15.14 3.60 3.51
CA LEU A 55 -14.72 2.21 3.76
C LEU A 55 -14.57 1.88 5.26
N LYS A 56 -14.83 2.84 6.15
CA LYS A 56 -14.73 2.64 7.60
C LYS A 56 -15.62 1.50 8.08
N GLY A 57 -15.13 0.72 9.03
CA GLY A 57 -15.82 -0.45 9.55
C GLY A 57 -15.46 -1.76 8.84
N LYS A 58 -14.65 -1.69 7.78
CA LYS A 58 -14.06 -2.85 7.10
C LYS A 58 -12.55 -2.93 7.38
N ASN A 59 -12.03 -4.13 7.45
CA ASN A 59 -10.59 -4.37 7.32
C ASN A 59 -10.20 -4.17 5.85
N LEU A 60 -9.07 -3.52 5.60
CA LEU A 60 -8.70 -3.12 4.25
C LEU A 60 -7.34 -3.71 3.88
N VAL A 61 -7.28 -4.34 2.72
CA VAL A 61 -6.02 -4.81 2.12
C VAL A 61 -5.77 -4.01 0.87
N PHE A 62 -4.74 -3.15 0.91
CA PHE A 62 -4.39 -2.26 -0.20
C PHE A 62 -3.21 -2.76 -1.00
N VAL A 63 -3.28 -2.56 -2.31
CA VAL A 63 -2.14 -2.65 -3.23
C VAL A 63 -2.25 -1.55 -4.28
N MET A 64 -1.11 -0.98 -4.69
CA MET A 64 -1.05 -0.03 -5.79
C MET A 64 -0.60 -0.73 -7.07
N ILE A 65 -1.32 -0.47 -8.16
CA ILE A 65 -1.12 -1.09 -9.48
C ILE A 65 -1.29 -0.07 -10.59
N PHE A 66 -1.07 -0.48 -11.84
CA PHE A 66 -1.60 0.18 -13.04
C PHE A 66 -1.97 -0.88 -14.09
N THR A 67 -3.06 -0.65 -14.82
CA THR A 67 -3.68 -1.71 -15.65
C THR A 67 -2.83 -2.12 -16.86
N SER A 68 -2.01 -1.21 -17.40
CA SER A 68 -1.11 -1.48 -18.54
C SER A 68 0.18 -2.21 -18.17
N CYS A 69 0.45 -2.45 -16.88
CA CYS A 69 1.63 -3.18 -16.42
C CYS A 69 1.64 -4.64 -16.88
N ARG A 70 2.76 -5.06 -17.48
CA ARG A 70 2.92 -6.43 -18.01
C ARG A 70 3.85 -7.32 -17.17
N THR A 71 4.47 -6.78 -16.14
CA THR A 71 5.51 -7.47 -15.35
C THR A 71 5.10 -7.68 -13.88
N ALA A 72 5.14 -6.64 -13.08
CA ALA A 72 4.92 -6.74 -11.62
C ALA A 72 3.43 -6.84 -11.23
N CYS A 73 2.54 -6.06 -11.87
CA CYS A 73 1.13 -6.05 -11.47
C CYS A 73 0.41 -7.39 -11.65
N PRO A 74 0.68 -8.22 -12.69
CA PRO A 74 0.11 -9.58 -12.74
C PRO A 74 0.47 -10.43 -11.53
N ILE A 75 1.68 -10.28 -11.00
CA ILE A 75 2.14 -10.99 -9.79
C ILE A 75 1.39 -10.46 -8.56
N LEU A 76 1.32 -9.14 -8.37
CA LEU A 76 0.58 -8.53 -7.27
C LEU A 76 -0.91 -8.88 -7.27
N VAL A 77 -1.53 -8.90 -8.45
CA VAL A 77 -2.93 -9.33 -8.61
C VAL A 77 -3.08 -10.82 -8.25
N ALA A 78 -2.13 -11.67 -8.64
CA ALA A 78 -2.15 -13.08 -8.25
C ALA A 78 -1.98 -13.25 -6.73
N ASP A 79 -1.11 -12.45 -6.10
CA ASP A 79 -0.93 -12.48 -4.66
C ASP A 79 -2.18 -11.99 -3.92
N MET A 80 -2.85 -10.92 -4.38
CA MET A 80 -4.14 -10.48 -3.84
C MET A 80 -5.21 -11.58 -3.94
N LYS A 81 -5.25 -12.34 -5.04
CA LYS A 81 -6.17 -13.49 -5.17
C LYS A 81 -5.83 -14.64 -4.22
N LYS A 82 -4.54 -14.92 -3.99
CA LYS A 82 -4.12 -15.91 -3.00
C LYS A 82 -4.53 -15.49 -1.59
N ILE A 83 -4.32 -14.20 -1.25
CA ILE A 83 -4.76 -13.62 0.03
C ILE A 83 -6.27 -13.81 0.18
N HIS A 84 -7.07 -13.38 -0.81
CA HIS A 84 -8.52 -13.56 -0.82
C HIS A 84 -8.94 -15.01 -0.56
N ALA A 85 -8.31 -15.97 -1.22
CA ALA A 85 -8.63 -17.39 -1.08
C ALA A 85 -8.31 -17.98 0.32
N LYS A 86 -7.44 -17.29 1.09
CA LYS A 86 -6.98 -17.71 2.42
C LYS A 86 -7.66 -16.94 3.57
N ILE A 87 -8.36 -15.85 3.27
CA ILE A 87 -9.20 -15.17 4.26
C ILE A 87 -10.39 -16.08 4.59
N GLU A 88 -10.67 -16.24 5.88
CA GLU A 88 -11.82 -17.00 6.37
C GLU A 88 -13.13 -16.40 5.87
N LYS A 89 -14.10 -17.26 5.51
CA LYS A 89 -15.37 -16.81 4.92
C LYS A 89 -16.13 -15.81 5.79
N ASN A 90 -16.11 -16.00 7.11
CA ASN A 90 -16.72 -15.10 8.08
C ASN A 90 -16.03 -13.74 8.21
N LYS A 91 -14.79 -13.62 7.69
CA LYS A 91 -14.01 -12.37 7.66
C LYS A 91 -14.14 -11.63 6.32
N LEU A 92 -14.51 -12.32 5.24
CA LEU A 92 -14.64 -11.72 3.91
C LEU A 92 -15.72 -10.63 3.86
N GLU A 93 -16.83 -10.81 4.58
CA GLU A 93 -17.90 -9.80 4.63
C GLU A 93 -17.43 -8.49 5.28
N ASP A 94 -16.46 -8.59 6.19
CA ASP A 94 -15.87 -7.47 6.93
C ASP A 94 -14.53 -6.99 6.34
N THR A 95 -14.15 -7.47 5.15
CA THR A 95 -12.89 -7.13 4.50
C THR A 95 -13.14 -6.57 3.11
N SER A 96 -12.40 -5.53 2.73
CA SER A 96 -12.32 -5.04 1.35
C SER A 96 -10.90 -5.18 0.82
N LEU A 97 -10.79 -5.71 -0.39
CA LEU A 97 -9.53 -5.86 -1.14
C LEU A 97 -9.46 -4.73 -2.17
N VAL A 98 -8.58 -3.76 -1.93
CA VAL A 98 -8.59 -2.48 -2.63
C VAL A 98 -7.35 -2.35 -3.50
N LEU A 99 -7.56 -2.23 -4.81
CA LEU A 99 -6.50 -1.99 -5.78
C LEU A 99 -6.57 -0.53 -6.23
N ILE A 100 -5.49 0.23 -6.01
CA ILE A 100 -5.42 1.65 -6.34
C ILE A 100 -4.53 1.85 -7.55
N SER A 101 -5.05 2.56 -8.56
CA SER A 101 -4.27 2.93 -9.73
C SER A 101 -3.25 4.02 -9.42
N ILE A 102 -2.01 3.82 -9.90
CA ILE A 102 -0.95 4.85 -9.95
C ILE A 102 -0.89 5.56 -11.30
N ASP A 103 -1.76 5.21 -12.25
CA ASP A 103 -1.87 5.85 -13.58
C ASP A 103 -3.27 6.42 -13.80
N PRO A 104 -3.69 7.43 -13.02
CA PRO A 104 -5.05 7.96 -13.10
C PRO A 104 -5.43 8.54 -14.46
N THR A 105 -4.45 8.87 -15.28
CA THR A 105 -4.70 9.39 -16.65
C THR A 105 -5.24 8.31 -17.58
N ASN A 106 -4.71 7.10 -17.49
CA ASN A 106 -5.05 6.00 -18.41
C ASN A 106 -6.07 5.03 -17.78
N ASP A 107 -6.04 4.86 -16.45
CA ASP A 107 -6.91 3.94 -15.72
C ASP A 107 -8.26 4.62 -15.41
N THR A 108 -9.10 4.84 -16.43
CA THR A 108 -10.47 5.34 -16.21
C THR A 108 -11.34 4.29 -15.51
N PRO A 109 -12.51 4.65 -14.97
CA PRO A 109 -13.43 3.68 -14.37
C PRO A 109 -13.76 2.53 -15.30
N GLU A 110 -13.97 2.80 -16.59
CA GLU A 110 -14.28 1.79 -17.61
C GLU A 110 -13.10 0.82 -17.80
N VAL A 111 -11.87 1.35 -17.80
CA VAL A 111 -10.64 0.54 -17.91
C VAL A 111 -10.49 -0.33 -16.67
N LEU A 112 -10.69 0.24 -15.47
CA LEU A 112 -10.64 -0.51 -14.20
C LEU A 112 -11.73 -1.58 -14.13
N LYS A 113 -12.96 -1.26 -14.60
CA LYS A 113 -14.06 -2.22 -14.66
C LYS A 113 -13.76 -3.39 -15.61
N LYS A 114 -13.22 -3.10 -16.79
CA LYS A 114 -12.80 -4.15 -17.71
C LYS A 114 -11.68 -5.00 -17.12
N PHE A 115 -10.68 -4.36 -16.52
CA PHE A 115 -9.54 -5.03 -15.88
C PHE A 115 -10.00 -5.97 -14.75
N SER A 116 -10.95 -5.53 -13.91
CA SER A 116 -11.51 -6.34 -12.82
C SER A 116 -12.31 -7.54 -13.34
N ALA A 117 -13.18 -7.32 -14.33
CA ALA A 117 -14.01 -8.37 -14.92
C ALA A 117 -13.17 -9.46 -15.60
N GLU A 118 -12.16 -9.09 -16.40
CA GLU A 118 -11.23 -10.03 -17.06
C GLU A 118 -10.48 -10.93 -16.04
N ARG A 119 -10.45 -10.52 -14.78
CA ARG A 119 -9.76 -11.23 -13.68
C ARG A 119 -10.71 -11.87 -12.67
N ASN A 120 -12.02 -11.84 -12.90
CA ASN A 120 -13.04 -12.29 -11.96
C ASN A 120 -12.88 -11.62 -10.58
N MET A 121 -12.73 -10.29 -10.59
CA MET A 121 -12.57 -9.41 -9.42
C MET A 121 -13.55 -8.23 -9.48
N ASP A 122 -14.69 -8.39 -10.14
CA ASP A 122 -15.70 -7.36 -10.41
C ASP A 122 -16.79 -7.25 -9.34
N ASN A 123 -16.79 -8.17 -8.36
CA ASN A 123 -17.75 -8.21 -7.27
C ASN A 123 -17.06 -8.07 -5.91
N SER A 124 -17.85 -7.83 -4.84
CA SER A 124 -17.34 -7.86 -3.46
C SER A 124 -16.49 -9.11 -3.20
N PRO A 125 -15.40 -9.00 -2.47
CA PRO A 125 -14.91 -7.83 -1.70
C PRO A 125 -13.95 -6.90 -2.47
N TRP A 126 -13.89 -6.96 -3.79
CA TRP A 126 -12.94 -6.25 -4.63
C TRP A 126 -13.39 -4.82 -4.94
N ILE A 127 -12.50 -3.87 -4.73
CA ILE A 127 -12.70 -2.45 -5.04
C ILE A 127 -11.47 -1.97 -5.81
N PHE A 128 -11.70 -1.33 -6.95
CA PHE A 128 -10.65 -0.66 -7.73
C PHE A 128 -10.87 0.83 -7.63
N LEU A 129 -9.84 1.57 -7.25
CA LEU A 129 -9.92 3.01 -7.04
C LEU A 129 -8.93 3.75 -7.93
N ARG A 130 -9.35 4.94 -8.37
CA ARG A 130 -8.50 5.96 -8.95
C ARG A 130 -8.82 7.32 -8.35
N SER A 131 -7.88 8.26 -8.44
CA SER A 131 -8.09 9.65 -8.06
C SER A 131 -7.35 10.56 -9.05
N ASP A 132 -7.05 11.81 -8.67
CA ASP A 132 -6.08 12.63 -9.37
C ASP A 132 -4.64 12.25 -8.99
N GLU A 133 -3.66 12.90 -9.64
CA GLU A 133 -2.23 12.61 -9.41
C GLU A 133 -1.78 12.99 -8.00
N ASP A 134 -2.32 14.08 -7.43
CA ASP A 134 -1.91 14.58 -6.12
C ASP A 134 -2.42 13.66 -5.00
N ALA A 135 -3.70 13.29 -5.03
CA ALA A 135 -4.29 12.33 -4.12
C ALA A 135 -3.62 10.95 -4.22
N THR A 136 -3.31 10.50 -5.44
CA THR A 136 -2.59 9.25 -5.67
C THR A 136 -1.19 9.29 -5.04
N ARG A 137 -0.48 10.41 -5.18
CA ARG A 137 0.83 10.62 -4.58
C ARG A 137 0.78 10.72 -3.06
N GLU A 138 -0.22 11.44 -2.52
CA GLU A 138 -0.45 11.52 -1.08
C GLU A 138 -0.64 10.12 -0.49
N PHE A 139 -1.51 9.31 -1.07
CA PHE A 139 -1.78 7.96 -0.59
C PHE A 139 -0.58 7.03 -0.76
N ALA A 140 0.16 7.13 -1.86
CA ALA A 140 1.41 6.38 -2.05
C ALA A 140 2.44 6.68 -0.96
N ASN A 141 2.55 7.95 -0.53
CA ASN A 141 3.42 8.34 0.58
C ASN A 141 2.98 7.70 1.89
N VAL A 142 1.66 7.66 2.18
CA VAL A 142 1.12 7.00 3.37
C VAL A 142 1.46 5.50 3.38
N LEU A 143 1.39 4.84 2.23
CA LEU A 143 1.75 3.43 2.07
C LEU A 143 3.26 3.19 1.95
N ALA A 144 4.10 4.23 1.96
CA ALA A 144 5.53 4.17 1.65
C ALA A 144 5.83 3.55 0.25
N VAL A 145 4.87 3.59 -0.67
CA VAL A 145 5.01 3.12 -2.05
C VAL A 145 5.75 4.18 -2.85
N LYS A 146 6.95 3.82 -3.32
CA LYS A 146 7.69 4.66 -4.27
C LYS A 146 7.26 4.30 -5.68
N TYR A 147 6.86 5.28 -6.46
CA TYR A 147 6.60 5.08 -7.89
C TYR A 147 7.13 6.24 -8.73
N LYS A 148 7.52 5.91 -9.95
CA LYS A 148 8.03 6.88 -10.92
C LYS A 148 7.57 6.49 -12.32
N LYS A 149 6.99 7.42 -13.05
CA LYS A 149 6.68 7.25 -14.47
C LYS A 149 7.97 7.18 -15.28
N ILE A 150 8.18 6.10 -16.03
CA ILE A 150 9.37 5.86 -16.85
C ILE A 150 9.07 6.23 -18.31
N SER A 151 7.86 5.93 -18.77
CA SER A 151 7.36 6.26 -20.10
C SER A 151 5.87 6.64 -20.03
N PRO A 152 5.22 7.04 -21.12
CA PRO A 152 3.79 7.35 -21.11
C PRO A 152 2.89 6.26 -20.55
N VAL A 153 3.34 4.99 -20.59
CA VAL A 153 2.55 3.81 -20.19
C VAL A 153 3.27 2.88 -19.23
N GLU A 154 4.44 3.27 -18.73
CA GLU A 154 5.25 2.46 -17.82
C GLU A 154 5.62 3.20 -16.55
N PHE A 155 5.56 2.49 -15.43
CA PHE A 155 6.00 2.96 -14.13
C PHE A 155 6.94 1.94 -13.49
N SER A 156 7.91 2.44 -12.73
CA SER A 156 8.60 1.68 -11.70
C SER A 156 7.89 1.95 -10.39
N HIS A 157 7.56 0.92 -9.61
CA HIS A 157 6.96 1.10 -8.29
C HIS A 157 7.36 -0.01 -7.33
N SER A 158 7.28 0.28 -6.02
CA SER A 158 7.45 -0.72 -4.98
C SER A 158 6.29 -1.70 -4.99
N ASN A 159 6.58 -2.97 -4.78
CA ASN A 159 5.58 -4.00 -4.59
C ASN A 159 5.27 -4.08 -3.08
N ILE A 160 4.20 -3.45 -2.65
CA ILE A 160 3.79 -3.41 -1.24
C ILE A 160 2.31 -3.77 -1.15
N ILE A 161 1.98 -4.71 -0.26
CA ILE A 161 0.61 -4.98 0.19
C ILE A 161 0.49 -4.55 1.64
N SER A 162 -0.52 -3.74 1.95
CA SER A 162 -0.73 -3.13 3.26
C SER A 162 -2.07 -3.55 3.84
N VAL A 163 -2.10 -3.91 5.11
CA VAL A 163 -3.32 -4.26 5.85
C VAL A 163 -3.64 -3.16 6.85
N PHE A 164 -4.88 -2.70 6.81
CA PHE A 164 -5.42 -1.72 7.76
C PHE A 164 -6.61 -2.31 8.51
N ASP A 165 -6.76 -1.92 9.76
CA ASP A 165 -7.92 -2.28 10.56
C ASP A 165 -9.17 -1.46 10.19
N ARG A 166 -10.29 -1.74 10.85
CA ARG A 166 -11.60 -1.07 10.68
C ARG A 166 -11.59 0.43 10.98
N ASN A 167 -10.55 0.91 11.68
CA ASN A 167 -10.35 2.33 12.00
C ASN A 167 -9.40 3.02 11.01
N GLY A 168 -8.88 2.28 10.03
CA GLY A 168 -7.93 2.79 9.05
C GLY A 168 -6.53 2.95 9.61
N LEU A 169 -6.17 2.21 10.65
CA LEU A 169 -4.81 2.17 11.20
C LEU A 169 -4.03 1.04 10.53
N LEU A 170 -2.79 1.34 10.14
CA LEU A 170 -1.89 0.36 9.53
C LEU A 170 -1.55 -0.74 10.52
N VAL A 171 -1.79 -1.99 10.15
CA VAL A 171 -1.50 -3.20 10.94
C VAL A 171 -0.24 -3.88 10.46
N SER A 172 -0.12 -4.12 9.15
CA SER A 172 1.07 -4.77 8.57
C SER A 172 1.30 -4.35 7.14
N GLN A 173 2.54 -4.54 6.69
CA GLN A 173 2.94 -4.38 5.29
C GLN A 173 3.89 -5.50 4.92
N GLU A 174 3.67 -6.07 3.73
CA GLU A 174 4.59 -7.00 3.07
C GLU A 174 5.16 -6.33 1.82
N GLU A 175 6.48 -6.38 1.65
CA GLU A 175 7.19 -5.75 0.53
C GLU A 175 8.08 -6.76 -0.18
N GLY A 176 8.21 -6.65 -1.50
CA GLY A 176 9.16 -7.41 -2.31
C GLY A 176 8.56 -8.13 -3.50
N SER A 177 9.38 -8.98 -4.15
CA SER A 177 9.00 -9.77 -5.33
C SER A 177 8.27 -11.08 -4.98
N GLY A 178 8.11 -11.40 -3.71
CA GLY A 178 7.44 -12.59 -3.21
C GLY A 178 6.68 -12.26 -1.94
N ILE A 179 5.50 -11.63 -2.11
CA ILE A 179 4.62 -11.31 -0.99
C ILE A 179 4.22 -12.60 -0.26
N ASN A 180 4.39 -12.60 1.06
CA ASN A 180 3.90 -13.70 1.90
C ASN A 180 2.38 -13.62 2.05
N SER A 181 1.65 -14.17 1.07
CA SER A 181 0.19 -14.15 1.05
C SER A 181 -0.44 -14.86 2.26
N ASP A 182 0.27 -15.82 2.88
CA ASP A 182 -0.19 -16.50 4.10
C ASP A 182 -0.16 -15.54 5.29
N ALA A 183 0.95 -14.84 5.49
CA ALA A 183 1.10 -13.88 6.58
C ALA A 183 0.08 -12.73 6.47
N VAL A 184 -0.17 -12.22 5.25
CA VAL A 184 -1.19 -11.18 5.02
C VAL A 184 -2.58 -11.70 5.38
N ALA A 185 -2.97 -12.88 4.89
CA ALA A 185 -4.28 -13.47 5.16
C ALA A 185 -4.45 -13.79 6.66
N GLU A 186 -3.41 -14.33 7.31
CA GLU A 186 -3.42 -14.58 8.75
C GLU A 186 -3.63 -13.29 9.55
N THR A 187 -2.94 -12.21 9.17
CA THR A 187 -3.15 -10.89 9.79
C THR A 187 -4.62 -10.47 9.69
N VAL A 188 -5.24 -10.57 8.50
CA VAL A 188 -6.65 -10.23 8.31
C VAL A 188 -7.56 -11.12 9.16
N ASN A 189 -7.30 -12.44 9.22
CA ASN A 189 -8.10 -13.39 10.00
C ASN A 189 -8.05 -13.13 11.52
N GLN A 190 -6.97 -12.53 12.01
CA GLN A 190 -6.80 -12.15 13.42
C GLN A 190 -7.49 -10.82 13.78
N LEU A 191 -7.84 -9.98 12.78
CA LEU A 191 -8.55 -8.72 13.00
C LEU A 191 -9.99 -8.95 13.45
N LYS A 192 -10.49 -8.02 14.30
CA LYS A 192 -11.86 -8.04 14.84
C LYS A 192 -12.85 -7.44 13.85
#